data_2f10fd16d2a94031cd824823d6570b4b
#
_entry.id   2f10fd16d2a94031cd824823d6570b4b
#
_cell.length_a   1.000
_cell.length_b   1.000
_cell.length_c   1.000
_cell.angle_alpha   90.00
_cell.angle_beta   90.00
_cell.angle_gamma   90.00
#
_symmetry.space_group_name_H-M   'P 1'
#
loop_
_entity.id
_entity.type
_entity.pdbx_description
1 polymer ?
#
loop_
_entity_poly.entity_id
_entity_poly.type
_entity_poly.pdbx_seq_one_letter_code
_entity_poly.pdbx_strand_id
1 'polypeptide(L)' 'MILRTCIKGAPDVVDEITGPVTVLNGEWCIPVTYPNMFLEGDIIEDVVHYSDKRWTITETEDEIKAVWQHDRTKEAR' A
#
# COMPACT_ATOMS: atom_id res chain seq x y z
N MET A 1 -7.00 3.51 -10.84
CA MET A 1 -5.66 3.03 -10.40
C MET A 1 -5.79 2.34 -9.05
N ILE A 2 -5.10 1.25 -8.87
CA ILE A 2 -5.14 0.47 -7.63
C ILE A 2 -3.81 0.54 -6.90
N LEU A 3 -3.86 0.34 -5.57
CA LEU A 3 -2.69 0.12 -4.74
C LEU A 3 -2.62 -1.35 -4.38
N ARG A 4 -1.52 -2.00 -4.73
CA ARG A 4 -1.27 -3.40 -4.39
C ARG A 4 -0.18 -3.46 -3.34
N THR A 5 -0.52 -3.99 -2.17
CA THR A 5 0.42 -4.15 -1.06
C THR A 5 0.83 -5.61 -0.95
N CYS A 6 2.11 -5.87 -1.05
CA CYS A 6 2.66 -7.22 -1.07
C CYS A 6 3.58 -7.43 0.12
N ILE A 7 3.26 -8.41 0.94
CA ILE A 7 4.09 -8.84 2.08
C ILE A 7 4.32 -10.33 1.92
N LYS A 8 5.57 -10.76 2.00
CA LYS A 8 5.92 -12.16 1.86
C LYS A 8 5.17 -13.03 2.89
N GLY A 9 4.55 -14.09 2.41
CA GLY A 9 3.79 -15.01 3.26
C GLY A 9 2.34 -14.61 3.51
N ALA A 10 1.89 -13.51 2.92
CA ALA A 10 0.51 -13.05 3.04
C ALA A 10 -0.09 -12.79 1.65
N PRO A 11 -1.42 -12.91 1.49
CA PRO A 11 -2.07 -12.51 0.24
C PRO A 11 -1.88 -11.03 -0.04
N ASP A 12 -1.81 -10.67 -1.32
CA ASP A 12 -1.76 -9.27 -1.71
C ASP A 12 -3.05 -8.56 -1.30
N VAL A 13 -2.89 -7.33 -0.81
CA VAL A 13 -4.03 -6.46 -0.50
C VAL A 13 -4.17 -5.46 -1.63
N VAL A 14 -5.38 -5.32 -2.17
CA VAL A 14 -5.66 -4.40 -3.27
C VAL A 14 -6.71 -3.40 -2.83
N ASP A 15 -6.36 -2.12 -2.92
CA ASP A 15 -7.24 -1.01 -2.60
C ASP A 15 -7.38 -0.07 -3.79
N GLU A 16 -8.49 0.67 -3.86
CA GLU A 16 -8.73 1.65 -4.92
C GLU A 16 -8.07 2.98 -4.54
N ILE A 17 -7.27 3.55 -5.44
CA ILE A 17 -6.68 4.86 -5.23
C ILE A 17 -7.69 5.93 -5.65
N THR A 18 -7.97 6.87 -4.75
CA THR A 18 -9.07 7.83 -4.93
C THR A 18 -8.63 9.28 -5.05
N GLY A 19 -7.35 9.54 -4.95
CA GLY A 19 -6.87 10.92 -5.03
C GLY A 19 -5.42 11.00 -5.45
N PRO A 20 -4.84 12.21 -5.43
CA PRO A 20 -3.46 12.39 -5.85
C PRO A 20 -2.50 11.73 -4.86
N VAL A 21 -1.53 11.03 -5.42
CA VAL A 21 -0.44 10.43 -4.65
C VAL A 21 0.64 11.48 -4.46
N THR A 22 1.11 11.63 -3.23
CA THR A 22 2.19 12.56 -2.92
C THR A 22 3.39 11.81 -2.39
N VAL A 23 4.59 12.29 -2.74
CA VAL A 23 5.84 11.73 -2.25
C VAL A 23 6.66 12.88 -1.68
N LEU A 24 7.03 12.76 -0.41
CA LEU A 24 7.83 13.77 0.26
C LEU A 24 8.90 13.08 1.10
N ASN A 25 10.17 13.38 0.82
CA ASN A 25 11.32 12.82 1.53
C ASN A 25 11.30 11.27 1.57
N GLY A 26 10.91 10.66 0.44
CA GLY A 26 10.86 9.20 0.35
C GLY A 26 9.67 8.56 1.02
N GLU A 27 8.73 9.36 1.53
CA GLU A 27 7.49 8.84 2.10
C GLU A 27 6.34 9.04 1.12
N TRP A 28 5.68 7.95 0.80
CA TRP A 28 4.54 7.93 -0.11
C TRP A 28 3.25 8.01 0.68
N CYS A 29 2.39 8.97 0.32
CA CYS A 29 1.06 9.13 0.91
C CYS A 29 0.04 8.87 -0.18
N ILE A 30 -0.74 7.80 -0.02
CA ILE A 30 -1.65 7.30 -1.06
C ILE A 30 -3.07 7.25 -0.50
N PRO A 31 -3.99 8.12 -0.98
CA PRO A 31 -5.39 8.06 -0.56
C PRO A 31 -6.09 6.88 -1.23
N VAL A 32 -6.77 6.08 -0.43
CA VAL A 32 -7.43 4.86 -0.89
C VAL A 32 -8.83 4.74 -0.30
N THR A 33 -9.65 3.89 -0.94
CA THR A 33 -10.92 3.46 -0.38
C THR A 33 -10.99 1.94 -0.42
N TYR A 34 -11.69 1.37 0.55
CA TYR A 34 -11.95 -0.07 0.61
C TYR A 34 -13.27 -0.34 1.34
N PRO A 35 -13.90 -1.50 1.07
CA PRO A 35 -15.14 -1.85 1.75
C PRO A 35 -14.92 -2.07 3.23
N ASN A 36 -15.89 -1.62 4.04
CA ASN A 36 -15.90 -1.94 5.45
C ASN A 36 -16.39 -3.38 5.63
N MET A 37 -15.54 -4.24 6.18
CA MET A 37 -15.85 -5.65 6.39
C MET A 37 -16.98 -5.87 7.41
N PHE A 38 -17.20 -4.91 8.29
CA PHE A 38 -18.15 -5.04 9.39
C PHE A 38 -19.50 -4.41 9.10
N LEU A 39 -19.59 -3.60 8.05
CA LEU A 39 -20.81 -2.88 7.71
C LEU A 39 -21.01 -2.90 6.20
N GLU A 40 -21.93 -3.75 5.75
CA GLU A 40 -22.22 -3.92 4.34
C GLU A 40 -22.68 -2.60 3.70
N GLY A 41 -22.13 -2.29 2.54
CA GLY A 41 -22.44 -1.08 1.82
C GLY A 41 -21.68 0.16 2.26
N ASP A 42 -20.87 0.06 3.32
CA ASP A 42 -20.05 1.16 3.78
C ASP A 42 -18.67 1.11 3.13
N ILE A 43 -18.10 2.28 2.87
CA ILE A 43 -16.77 2.40 2.28
C ILE A 43 -15.90 3.23 3.20
N ILE A 44 -14.71 2.73 3.50
CA ILE A 44 -13.73 3.43 4.32
C ILE A 44 -12.79 4.21 3.43
N GLU A 45 -12.59 5.50 3.75
CA GLU A 45 -11.59 6.34 3.12
C GLU A 45 -10.40 6.45 4.06
N ASP A 46 -9.19 6.23 3.53
CA ASP A 46 -7.98 6.22 4.34
C ASP A 46 -6.81 6.77 3.53
N VAL A 47 -5.72 7.08 4.20
CA VAL A 47 -4.46 7.45 3.58
C VAL A 47 -3.39 6.48 4.06
N VAL A 48 -2.77 5.78 3.11
CA VAL A 48 -1.73 4.81 3.42
C VAL A 48 -0.38 5.47 3.25
N HIS A 49 0.51 5.23 4.21
CA HIS A 49 1.86 5.80 4.21
C HIS A 49 2.90 4.70 4.04
N TYR A 50 3.77 4.85 3.04
CA TYR A 50 4.86 3.91 2.82
C TYR A 50 6.18 4.66 2.71
N SER A 51 7.16 4.26 3.53
CA SER A 51 8.53 4.75 3.42
C SER A 51 9.28 3.93 2.36
N ASP A 52 9.97 4.60 1.43
CA ASP A 52 10.76 3.93 0.41
C ASP A 52 12.00 3.24 0.99
N LYS A 53 12.31 3.49 2.24
CA LYS A 53 13.39 2.78 2.94
C LYS A 53 13.00 1.37 3.33
N ARG A 54 11.71 1.10 3.46
CA ARG A 54 11.18 -0.20 3.90
C ARG A 54 10.37 -0.90 2.82
N TRP A 55 9.92 -0.16 1.83
CA TRP A 55 9.08 -0.68 0.76
C TRP A 55 9.72 -0.43 -0.58
N THR A 56 9.66 -1.40 -1.46
CA THR A 56 9.98 -1.18 -2.87
C THR A 56 8.71 -0.77 -3.56
N ILE A 57 8.65 0.47 -4.03
CA ILE A 57 7.44 1.03 -4.62
C ILE A 57 7.65 1.20 -6.12
N THR A 58 6.76 0.61 -6.90
CA THR A 58 6.77 0.66 -8.35
C THR A 58 5.46 1.24 -8.83
N GLU A 59 5.53 2.23 -9.70
CA GLU A 59 4.34 2.85 -10.28
C GLU A 59 4.25 2.52 -11.77
N THR A 60 3.06 2.09 -12.19
CA THR A 60 2.72 1.88 -13.59
C THR A 60 1.47 2.72 -13.92
N GLU A 61 0.98 2.63 -15.17
CA GLU A 61 -0.23 3.35 -15.55
C GLU A 61 -1.48 2.90 -14.78
N ASP A 62 -1.51 1.64 -14.35
CA ASP A 62 -2.70 1.03 -13.78
C ASP A 62 -2.61 0.80 -12.30
N GLU A 63 -1.41 0.73 -11.73
CA GLU A 63 -1.27 0.43 -10.32
C GLU A 63 0.01 0.99 -9.70
N ILE A 64 -0.04 1.15 -8.38
CA ILE A 64 1.12 1.35 -7.54
C ILE A 64 1.29 0.07 -6.74
N LYS A 65 2.48 -0.51 -6.79
CA LYS A 65 2.79 -1.74 -6.08
C LYS A 65 3.82 -1.46 -5.01
N ALA A 66 3.47 -1.76 -3.76
CA ALA A 66 4.36 -1.62 -2.61
C ALA A 66 4.74 -3.00 -2.10
N VAL A 67 6.01 -3.34 -2.16
CA VAL A 67 6.53 -4.63 -1.71
C VAL A 67 7.37 -4.42 -0.47
N TRP A 68 7.04 -5.14 0.60
CA TRP A 68 7.78 -5.07 1.85
C TRP A 68 9.19 -5.65 1.67
N GLN A 69 10.20 -4.84 1.97
CA GLN A 69 11.59 -5.22 1.76
C GLN A 69 12.21 -6.03 2.89
N HIS A 70 11.68 -5.86 4.09
CA HIS A 70 12.31 -6.48 5.26
C HIS A 70 11.94 -7.94 5.39
N ASP A 71 12.96 -8.77 5.43
CA ASP A 71 12.83 -10.18 5.74
C ASP A 71 13.26 -10.36 7.19
N ARG A 72 12.33 -10.79 8.03
CA ARG A 72 12.60 -11.01 9.45
C ARG A 72 13.71 -12.02 9.68
N THR A 73 13.83 -12.99 8.79
CA THR A 73 14.89 -13.99 8.87
C THR A 73 16.26 -13.34 8.76
N LYS A 74 16.40 -12.34 7.91
CA LYS A 74 17.64 -11.59 7.77
C LYS A 74 17.91 -10.68 8.95
N GLU A 75 16.86 -10.06 9.49
CA GLU A 75 16.99 -9.16 10.62
C GLU A 75 17.36 -9.89 11.91
N ALA A 76 17.00 -11.15 12.03
CA ALA A 76 17.26 -11.96 13.21
C ALA A 76 18.73 -12.35 13.39
N ARG A 77 19.58 -11.99 12.49
CA ARG A 77 21.01 -12.32 12.58
C ARG A 77 21.77 -11.36 13.45
#